data_40833db306f2b51da54173d00a7e8095
#
_entry.id   40833db306f2b51da54173d00a7e8095
#
_cell.length_a   1.000
_cell.length_b   1.000
_cell.length_c   1.000
_cell.angle_alpha   90.00
_cell.angle_beta   90.00
_cell.angle_gamma   90.00
#
_symmetry.space_group_name_H-M   'P 1'
#
loop_
_entity.id
_entity.type
_entity.pdbx_description
1 polymer ?
#
loop_
_entity_poly.entity_id
_entity_poly.type
_entity_poly.pdbx_seq_one_letter_code
_entity_poly.pdbx_strand_id
1 'polypeptide(L)'
;IVSDGLFYRVQEVLKVKKTPQSARHHTGAEDYLLTGKLFCGKCGRPMTGVSGTSRSGEMHYYYTCQKRRREHACDKKNVIREQIEKSVAQAIKQYMLTDEMIQHMADATMAYNARQEKDLHLQDLQGQLAAVKTSAANLLKAIEMGVITETTKARMVELEQEQGRLNAQIENARAELVPITRDNFVSLLHIYRDGDINDSKYLASLFETFLVRVDL
;
A
#
# COMPACT_ATOMS: atom_id res chain seq x y z
N ILE A 1 -20.58 -15.85 -1.99
CA ILE A 1 -21.15 -15.23 -0.77
C ILE A 1 -19.95 -14.94 0.13
N VAL A 2 -19.74 -13.68 0.46
CA VAL A 2 -18.62 -13.21 1.30
C VAL A 2 -19.01 -13.43 2.76
N SER A 3 -18.07 -13.93 3.61
CA SER A 3 -18.34 -14.10 5.04
C SER A 3 -18.48 -12.73 5.74
N ASP A 4 -19.32 -12.67 6.79
CA ASP A 4 -19.58 -11.44 7.54
C ASP A 4 -18.29 -10.81 8.10
N GLY A 5 -17.35 -11.64 8.57
CA GLY A 5 -16.06 -11.16 9.07
C GLY A 5 -15.18 -10.47 8.00
N LEU A 6 -15.21 -10.97 6.75
CA LEU A 6 -14.51 -10.31 5.64
C LEU A 6 -15.23 -9.02 5.22
N PHE A 7 -16.58 -9.04 5.22
CA PHE A 7 -17.39 -7.85 4.93
C PHE A 7 -17.08 -6.71 5.92
N TYR A 8 -17.11 -6.97 7.23
CA TYR A 8 -16.81 -5.94 8.23
C TYR A 8 -15.36 -5.44 8.16
N ARG A 9 -14.38 -6.30 7.92
CA ARG A 9 -12.98 -5.88 7.70
C ARG A 9 -12.83 -4.97 6.48
N VAL A 10 -13.48 -5.31 5.37
CA VAL A 10 -13.49 -4.47 4.16
C VAL A 10 -14.16 -3.13 4.46
N GLN A 11 -15.26 -3.10 5.23
CA GLN A 11 -15.91 -1.84 5.62
C GLN A 11 -15.01 -0.97 6.51
N GLU A 12 -14.24 -1.54 7.42
CA GLU A 12 -13.26 -0.78 8.22
C GLU A 12 -12.15 -0.19 7.36
N VAL A 13 -11.56 -0.96 6.45
CA VAL A 13 -10.56 -0.48 5.50
C VAL A 13 -11.12 0.62 4.60
N LEU A 14 -12.35 0.48 4.14
CA LEU A 14 -13.03 1.50 3.33
C LEU A 14 -13.36 2.76 4.14
N LYS A 15 -13.66 2.66 5.44
CA LYS A 15 -13.86 3.82 6.33
C LYS A 15 -12.55 4.61 6.49
N VAL A 16 -11.43 3.94 6.66
CA VAL A 16 -10.10 4.57 6.75
C VAL A 16 -9.70 5.22 5.42
N LYS A 17 -10.07 4.62 4.28
CA LYS A 17 -9.80 5.16 2.94
C LYS A 17 -10.83 6.19 2.46
N LYS A 18 -11.93 6.40 3.17
CA LYS A 18 -12.90 7.48 2.87
C LYS A 18 -12.39 8.84 3.34
N THR A 19 -11.29 9.31 2.77
CA THR A 19 -11.11 10.74 2.58
C THR A 19 -12.00 11.14 1.38
N PRO A 20 -12.94 12.09 1.54
CA PRO A 20 -13.94 12.41 0.51
C PRO A 20 -13.39 13.01 -0.78
N GLN A 21 -12.09 12.98 -1.02
CA GLN A 21 -11.42 13.74 -2.07
C GLN A 21 -10.67 12.93 -3.13
N SER A 22 -10.57 11.60 -3.01
CA SER A 22 -9.77 10.82 -3.95
C SER A 22 -10.49 10.39 -5.25
N ALA A 23 -11.75 10.72 -5.41
CA ALA A 23 -12.59 10.18 -6.51
C ALA A 23 -12.80 11.15 -7.68
N ARG A 24 -11.95 12.17 -7.86
CA ARG A 24 -11.94 12.92 -9.12
C ARG A 24 -10.71 12.53 -9.92
N HIS A 25 -10.87 11.55 -10.78
CA HIS A 25 -9.97 11.30 -11.89
C HIS A 25 -9.84 12.60 -12.70
N HIS A 26 -8.75 13.32 -12.52
CA HIS A 26 -8.31 14.33 -13.44
C HIS A 26 -7.49 13.63 -14.52
N THR A 27 -8.15 13.30 -15.63
CA THR A 27 -7.51 12.83 -16.85
C THR A 27 -7.07 14.06 -17.66
N GLY A 28 -5.82 14.48 -17.50
CA GLY A 28 -5.30 15.58 -18.30
C GLY A 28 -3.91 16.06 -17.85
N ALA A 29 -3.23 16.80 -18.69
CA ALA A 29 -1.91 17.40 -18.46
C ALA A 29 -1.84 18.42 -17.27
N GLU A 30 -2.91 18.51 -16.50
CA GLU A 30 -3.15 19.52 -15.45
C GLU A 30 -3.27 18.90 -14.05
N ASP A 31 -2.70 17.71 -13.82
CA ASP A 31 -2.82 17.05 -12.53
C ASP A 31 -2.09 17.82 -11.43
N TYR A 32 -2.83 18.20 -10.40
CA TYR A 32 -2.29 18.81 -9.19
C TYR A 32 -1.83 17.69 -8.22
N LEU A 33 -0.57 17.27 -8.35
CA LEU A 33 -0.02 16.08 -7.71
C LEU A 33 -0.04 16.13 -6.16
N LEU A 34 -0.05 17.34 -5.59
CA LEU A 34 -0.09 17.54 -4.14
C LEU A 34 -1.52 17.72 -3.59
N THR A 35 -2.56 17.49 -4.41
CA THR A 35 -3.95 17.57 -3.94
C THR A 35 -4.21 16.52 -2.85
N GLY A 36 -4.75 16.97 -1.71
CA GLY A 36 -4.99 16.12 -0.54
C GLY A 36 -3.76 15.93 0.37
N LYS A 37 -2.58 16.33 -0.07
CA LYS A 37 -1.31 16.23 0.68
C LYS A 37 -0.76 17.60 1.10
N LEU A 38 -1.17 18.70 0.45
CA LEU A 38 -0.69 20.05 0.71
C LEU A 38 -1.65 20.82 1.63
N PHE A 39 -1.12 21.34 2.73
CA PHE A 39 -1.87 22.09 3.74
C PHE A 39 -1.27 23.48 3.96
N CYS A 40 -2.12 24.40 4.35
CA CYS A 40 -1.71 25.78 4.64
C CYS A 40 -1.08 25.88 6.03
N GLY A 41 0.20 26.20 6.15
CA GLY A 41 0.91 26.36 7.42
C GLY A 41 0.37 27.51 8.30
N LYS A 42 -0.40 28.46 7.73
CA LYS A 42 -1.03 29.54 8.50
C LYS A 42 -2.32 29.15 9.20
N CYS A 43 -3.15 28.30 8.56
CA CYS A 43 -4.49 27.96 9.07
C CYS A 43 -4.81 26.48 9.12
N GLY A 44 -3.88 25.59 8.74
CA GLY A 44 -4.03 24.14 8.75
C GLY A 44 -5.02 23.57 7.72
N ARG A 45 -5.72 24.41 6.94
CA ARG A 45 -6.69 23.94 5.94
C ARG A 45 -5.99 23.40 4.69
N PRO A 46 -6.59 22.43 3.99
CA PRO A 46 -6.05 21.93 2.73
C PRO A 46 -5.86 23.04 1.70
N MET A 47 -4.86 22.87 0.86
CA MET A 47 -4.68 23.68 -0.34
C MET A 47 -5.18 22.92 -1.56
N THR A 48 -5.85 23.61 -2.49
CA THR A 48 -6.45 23.02 -3.69
C THR A 48 -5.92 23.69 -4.94
N GLY A 49 -5.82 22.92 -6.01
CA GLY A 49 -5.44 23.42 -7.31
C GLY A 49 -6.47 24.42 -7.89
N VAL A 50 -5.98 25.45 -8.54
CA VAL A 50 -6.73 26.42 -9.30
C VAL A 50 -5.93 26.85 -10.51
N SER A 51 -6.60 27.13 -11.63
CA SER A 51 -5.99 27.73 -12.82
C SER A 51 -6.50 29.16 -13.03
N GLY A 52 -5.73 29.96 -13.73
CA GLY A 52 -6.11 31.29 -14.13
C GLY A 52 -5.41 31.69 -15.42
N THR A 53 -6.12 32.41 -16.30
CA THR A 53 -5.58 32.90 -17.55
C THR A 53 -5.05 34.31 -17.37
N SER A 54 -3.80 34.56 -17.80
CA SER A 54 -3.21 35.90 -17.82
C SER A 54 -3.83 36.79 -18.90
N ARG A 55 -3.52 38.08 -18.88
CA ARG A 55 -3.95 39.00 -19.96
C ARG A 55 -3.37 38.63 -21.33
N SER A 56 -2.23 37.94 -21.35
CA SER A 56 -1.59 37.43 -22.58
C SER A 56 -2.25 36.16 -23.13
N GLY A 57 -3.25 35.59 -22.45
CA GLY A 57 -3.88 34.32 -22.82
C GLY A 57 -3.19 33.08 -22.27
N GLU A 58 -2.09 33.22 -21.53
CA GLU A 58 -1.35 32.11 -20.97
C GLU A 58 -2.05 31.55 -19.72
N MET A 59 -2.15 30.23 -19.61
CA MET A 59 -2.76 29.53 -18.48
C MET A 59 -1.72 29.29 -17.38
N HIS A 60 -2.03 29.72 -16.18
CA HIS A 60 -1.20 29.51 -15.00
C HIS A 60 -1.90 28.64 -13.97
N TYR A 61 -1.12 27.80 -13.29
CA TYR A 61 -1.62 26.81 -12.32
C TYR A 61 -1.06 27.10 -10.93
N TYR A 62 -1.94 27.11 -9.91
CA TYR A 62 -1.60 27.47 -8.54
C TYR A 62 -2.24 26.53 -7.53
N TYR A 63 -1.63 26.41 -6.36
CA TYR A 63 -2.29 25.93 -5.16
C TYR A 63 -2.78 27.11 -4.33
N THR A 64 -4.04 27.07 -3.89
CA THR A 64 -4.67 28.08 -3.03
C THR A 64 -5.24 27.47 -1.77
N CYS A 65 -5.15 28.19 -0.66
CA CYS A 65 -5.76 27.78 0.60
C CYS A 65 -7.30 27.77 0.50
N GLN A 66 -7.93 26.66 0.90
CA GLN A 66 -9.41 26.56 0.86
C GLN A 66 -10.10 27.63 1.71
N LYS A 67 -9.56 27.94 2.90
CA LYS A 67 -10.13 28.98 3.76
C LYS A 67 -10.07 30.37 3.11
N ARG A 68 -8.95 30.68 2.43
CA ARG A 68 -8.85 31.91 1.63
C ARG A 68 -9.87 31.94 0.49
N ARG A 69 -9.99 30.83 -0.24
CA ARG A 69 -10.86 30.77 -1.43
C ARG A 69 -12.34 30.83 -1.12
N ARG A 70 -12.77 30.18 -0.02
CA ARG A 70 -14.19 30.03 0.31
C ARG A 70 -14.69 31.07 1.31
N GLU A 71 -13.86 31.41 2.31
CA GLU A 71 -14.26 32.19 3.46
C GLU A 71 -13.58 33.57 3.52
N HIS A 72 -12.60 33.82 2.60
CA HIS A 72 -11.75 35.02 2.59
C HIS A 72 -11.02 35.27 3.94
N ALA A 73 -10.88 34.24 4.77
CA ALA A 73 -10.40 34.33 6.16
C ALA A 73 -8.98 33.78 6.35
N CYS A 74 -8.13 33.79 5.29
CA CYS A 74 -6.71 33.45 5.36
C CYS A 74 -5.94 34.31 4.36
N ASP A 75 -4.79 34.82 4.77
CA ASP A 75 -3.91 35.70 3.99
C ASP A 75 -2.82 34.95 3.21
N LYS A 76 -2.81 33.60 3.24
CA LYS A 76 -1.84 32.78 2.49
C LYS A 76 -1.94 33.08 1.00
N LYS A 77 -0.84 33.52 0.39
CA LYS A 77 -0.75 33.75 -1.06
C LYS A 77 -0.85 32.43 -1.83
N ASN A 78 -1.33 32.53 -3.06
CA ASN A 78 -1.30 31.40 -4.00
C ASN A 78 0.16 31.02 -4.29
N VAL A 79 0.40 29.73 -4.49
CA VAL A 79 1.72 29.18 -4.77
C VAL A 79 1.70 28.53 -6.15
N ILE A 80 2.69 28.81 -6.96
CA ILE A 80 2.82 28.25 -8.30
C ILE A 80 2.99 26.74 -8.21
N ARG A 81 2.12 25.99 -8.92
CA ARG A 81 2.09 24.53 -8.89
C ARG A 81 3.45 23.92 -9.16
N GLU A 82 4.04 24.24 -10.31
CA GLU A 82 5.30 23.64 -10.74
C GLU A 82 6.46 23.91 -9.74
N GLN A 83 6.52 25.09 -9.18
CA GLN A 83 7.56 25.43 -8.22
C GLN A 83 7.46 24.62 -6.93
N ILE A 84 6.26 24.52 -6.37
CA ILE A 84 6.09 23.79 -5.11
C ILE A 84 6.26 22.27 -5.32
N GLU A 85 5.76 21.70 -6.41
CA GLU A 85 5.93 20.28 -6.72
C GLU A 85 7.41 19.94 -6.90
N LYS A 86 8.16 20.73 -7.66
CA LYS A 86 9.61 20.54 -7.81
C LYS A 86 10.36 20.73 -6.48
N SER A 87 9.99 21.72 -5.68
CA SER A 87 10.62 21.96 -4.38
C SER A 87 10.40 20.80 -3.41
N VAL A 88 9.18 20.26 -3.38
CA VAL A 88 8.85 19.08 -2.54
C VAL A 88 9.62 17.85 -3.03
N ALA A 89 9.68 17.62 -4.34
CA ALA A 89 10.45 16.51 -4.90
C ALA A 89 11.95 16.61 -4.57
N GLN A 90 12.52 17.81 -4.69
CA GLN A 90 13.91 18.07 -4.31
C GLN A 90 14.14 17.81 -2.81
N ALA A 91 13.23 18.26 -1.96
CA ALA A 91 13.33 18.01 -0.52
C ALA A 91 13.28 16.49 -0.20
N ILE A 92 12.39 15.73 -0.83
CA ILE A 92 12.36 14.27 -0.67
C ILE A 92 13.71 13.66 -1.08
N LYS A 93 14.22 14.01 -2.25
CA LYS A 93 15.53 13.50 -2.74
C LYS A 93 16.67 13.87 -1.79
N GLN A 94 16.71 15.11 -1.33
CA GLN A 94 17.81 15.65 -0.52
C GLN A 94 17.82 15.13 0.92
N TYR A 95 16.65 14.92 1.52
CA TYR A 95 16.54 14.59 2.94
C TYR A 95 16.14 13.15 3.22
N MET A 96 15.38 12.51 2.31
CA MET A 96 14.88 11.17 2.53
C MET A 96 15.59 10.10 1.69
N LEU A 97 16.16 10.46 0.54
CA LEU A 97 16.81 9.53 -0.37
C LEU A 97 18.34 9.71 -0.41
N THR A 98 18.95 10.12 0.73
CA THR A 98 20.41 10.07 0.90
C THR A 98 20.90 8.63 1.01
N ASP A 99 22.16 8.36 0.69
CA ASP A 99 22.72 7.02 0.80
C ASP A 99 22.55 6.42 2.21
N GLU A 100 22.80 7.21 3.25
CA GLU A 100 22.61 6.78 4.65
C GLU A 100 21.15 6.41 4.94
N MET A 101 20.20 7.23 4.50
CA MET A 101 18.79 7.00 4.74
C MET A 101 18.28 5.79 3.94
N ILE A 102 18.75 5.61 2.70
CA ILE A 102 18.44 4.43 1.87
C ILE A 102 18.90 3.15 2.57
N GLN A 103 20.14 3.13 3.09
CA GLN A 103 20.64 1.97 3.83
C GLN A 103 19.81 1.71 5.11
N HIS A 104 19.50 2.77 5.85
CA HIS A 104 18.68 2.66 7.06
C HIS A 104 17.27 2.12 6.77
N MET A 105 16.61 2.62 5.72
CA MET A 105 15.29 2.13 5.30
C MET A 105 15.34 0.67 4.85
N ALA A 106 16.41 0.29 4.14
CA ALA A 106 16.59 -1.10 3.72
C ALA A 106 16.76 -2.02 4.94
N ASP A 107 17.59 -1.66 5.91
CA ASP A 107 17.82 -2.46 7.12
C ASP A 107 16.55 -2.54 7.97
N ALA A 108 15.82 -1.44 8.14
CA ALA A 108 14.56 -1.40 8.87
C ALA A 108 13.49 -2.27 8.19
N THR A 109 13.40 -2.24 6.85
CA THR A 109 12.46 -3.05 6.08
C THR A 109 12.79 -4.54 6.21
N MET A 110 14.07 -4.92 6.11
CA MET A 110 14.48 -6.31 6.31
C MET A 110 14.18 -6.79 7.72
N ALA A 111 14.46 -5.98 8.75
CA ALA A 111 14.13 -6.31 10.14
C ALA A 111 12.63 -6.43 10.40
N TYR A 112 11.82 -5.58 9.74
CA TYR A 112 10.37 -5.66 9.82
C TYR A 112 9.86 -6.94 9.15
N ASN A 113 10.31 -7.24 7.93
CA ASN A 113 9.92 -8.45 7.20
C ASN A 113 10.33 -9.71 7.97
N ALA A 114 11.55 -9.79 8.52
CA ALA A 114 12.00 -10.92 9.32
C ALA A 114 11.14 -11.15 10.59
N ARG A 115 10.51 -10.10 11.13
CA ARG A 115 9.54 -10.23 12.22
C ARG A 115 8.15 -10.66 11.74
N GLN A 116 7.77 -10.26 10.52
CA GLN A 116 6.50 -10.62 9.88
C GLN A 116 6.54 -11.99 9.18
N GLU A 117 7.73 -12.59 8.96
CA GLU A 117 7.90 -13.91 8.36
C GLU A 117 7.29 -15.07 9.17
N LYS A 118 6.80 -14.78 10.35
CA LYS A 118 5.74 -15.59 10.95
C LYS A 118 4.41 -15.20 10.32
N ASP A 119 4.28 -15.42 9.01
CA ASP A 119 3.02 -15.20 8.31
C ASP A 119 1.91 -15.99 9.02
N LEU A 120 1.06 -15.27 9.75
CA LEU A 120 -0.04 -15.84 10.51
C LEU A 120 -0.94 -16.70 9.63
N HIS A 121 -1.08 -16.33 8.35
CA HIS A 121 -1.86 -17.10 7.39
C HIS A 121 -1.17 -18.41 7.00
N LEU A 122 0.14 -18.38 6.72
CA LEU A 122 0.91 -19.58 6.41
C LEU A 122 1.00 -20.52 7.64
N GLN A 123 1.14 -19.97 8.84
CA GLN A 123 1.10 -20.74 10.08
C GLN A 123 -0.27 -21.39 10.31
N ASP A 124 -1.36 -20.67 10.04
CA ASP A 124 -2.71 -21.20 10.15
C ASP A 124 -2.94 -22.37 9.16
N LEU A 125 -2.56 -22.19 7.90
CA LEU A 125 -2.61 -23.26 6.90
C LEU A 125 -1.76 -24.48 7.29
N GLN A 126 -0.57 -24.26 7.81
CA GLN A 126 0.30 -25.34 8.32
C GLN A 126 -0.30 -26.04 9.51
N GLY A 127 -0.93 -25.28 10.43
CA GLY A 127 -1.67 -25.84 11.57
C GLY A 127 -2.86 -26.71 11.14
N GLN A 128 -3.65 -26.25 10.18
CA GLN A 128 -4.74 -27.02 9.60
C GLN A 128 -4.23 -28.31 8.94
N LEU A 129 -3.15 -28.23 8.16
CA LEU A 129 -2.53 -29.39 7.53
C LEU A 129 -2.04 -30.41 8.56
N ALA A 130 -1.44 -29.96 9.66
CA ALA A 130 -1.00 -30.83 10.74
C ALA A 130 -2.19 -31.55 11.42
N ALA A 131 -3.29 -30.85 11.64
CA ALA A 131 -4.53 -31.42 12.20
C ALA A 131 -5.14 -32.50 11.27
N VAL A 132 -5.20 -32.23 9.97
CA VAL A 132 -5.67 -33.19 8.95
C VAL A 132 -4.78 -34.43 8.90
N LYS A 133 -3.45 -34.27 8.91
CA LYS A 133 -2.50 -35.39 8.96
C LYS A 133 -2.67 -36.24 10.22
N THR A 134 -2.88 -35.61 11.37
CA THR A 134 -3.13 -36.30 12.63
C THR A 134 -4.43 -37.10 12.56
N SER A 135 -5.49 -36.53 12.01
CA SER A 135 -6.77 -37.21 11.83
C SER A 135 -6.65 -38.40 10.88
N ALA A 136 -5.92 -38.26 9.77
CA ALA A 136 -5.67 -39.35 8.83
C ALA A 136 -4.85 -40.49 9.49
N ALA A 137 -3.82 -40.15 10.27
CA ALA A 137 -3.02 -41.14 10.98
C ALA A 137 -3.84 -41.92 12.04
N ASN A 138 -4.74 -41.22 12.76
CA ASN A 138 -5.62 -41.85 13.73
C ASN A 138 -6.64 -42.79 13.04
N LEU A 139 -7.21 -42.37 11.92
CA LEU A 139 -8.11 -43.18 11.13
C LEU A 139 -7.41 -44.42 10.55
N LEU A 140 -6.17 -44.27 10.06
CA LEU A 140 -5.35 -45.38 9.57
C LEU A 140 -5.12 -46.43 10.67
N LYS A 141 -4.78 -46.00 11.89
CA LYS A 141 -4.62 -46.90 13.05
C LYS A 141 -5.93 -47.68 13.35
N ALA A 142 -7.08 -47.02 13.28
CA ALA A 142 -8.38 -47.68 13.47
C ALA A 142 -8.66 -48.74 12.39
N ILE A 143 -8.29 -48.47 11.14
CA ILE A 143 -8.37 -49.40 10.02
C ILE A 143 -7.42 -50.60 10.25
N GLU A 144 -6.18 -50.34 10.69
CA GLU A 144 -5.21 -51.40 11.03
C GLU A 144 -5.71 -52.31 12.18
N MET A 145 -6.48 -51.75 13.11
CA MET A 145 -7.15 -52.51 14.18
C MET A 145 -8.41 -53.25 13.75
N GLY A 146 -8.77 -53.22 12.47
CA GLY A 146 -9.88 -53.96 11.89
C GLY A 146 -11.19 -53.18 11.80
N VAL A 147 -11.22 -51.89 12.09
CA VAL A 147 -12.42 -51.05 11.94
C VAL A 147 -12.51 -50.55 10.49
N ILE A 148 -13.03 -51.43 9.61
CA ILE A 148 -13.19 -51.13 8.18
C ILE A 148 -14.68 -51.02 7.86
N THR A 149 -15.17 -49.81 7.63
CA THR A 149 -16.54 -49.49 7.22
C THR A 149 -16.54 -48.60 5.99
N GLU A 150 -17.64 -48.50 5.30
CA GLU A 150 -17.76 -47.52 4.19
C GLU A 150 -17.54 -46.06 4.67
N THR A 151 -17.93 -45.76 5.90
CA THR A 151 -17.72 -44.43 6.51
C THR A 151 -16.25 -44.14 6.73
N THR A 152 -15.44 -45.13 7.19
CA THR A 152 -14.01 -44.96 7.39
C THR A 152 -13.29 -44.77 6.05
N LYS A 153 -13.69 -45.46 5.00
CA LYS A 153 -13.17 -45.28 3.64
C LYS A 153 -13.50 -43.89 3.10
N ALA A 154 -14.77 -43.48 3.19
CA ALA A 154 -15.20 -42.15 2.74
C ALA A 154 -14.44 -41.03 3.46
N ARG A 155 -14.28 -41.16 4.79
CA ARG A 155 -13.56 -40.18 5.58
C ARG A 155 -12.07 -40.11 5.22
N MET A 156 -11.42 -41.20 4.89
CA MET A 156 -10.03 -41.21 4.42
C MET A 156 -9.89 -40.44 3.12
N VAL A 157 -10.77 -40.65 2.16
CA VAL A 157 -10.76 -39.89 0.89
C VAL A 157 -10.96 -38.39 1.11
N GLU A 158 -11.87 -38.00 2.00
CA GLU A 158 -12.06 -36.61 2.37
C GLU A 158 -10.77 -35.96 2.97
N LEU A 159 -10.09 -36.68 3.89
CA LEU A 159 -8.87 -36.19 4.51
C LEU A 159 -7.72 -36.09 3.49
N GLU A 160 -7.61 -37.02 2.55
CA GLU A 160 -6.62 -36.97 1.48
C GLU A 160 -6.88 -35.76 0.53
N GLN A 161 -8.14 -35.52 0.16
CA GLN A 161 -8.52 -34.36 -0.66
C GLN A 161 -8.23 -33.05 0.06
N GLU A 162 -8.58 -32.94 1.35
CA GLU A 162 -8.31 -31.76 2.16
C GLU A 162 -6.81 -31.51 2.33
N GLN A 163 -6.01 -32.57 2.53
CA GLN A 163 -4.56 -32.48 2.57
C GLN A 163 -3.98 -31.94 1.23
N GLY A 164 -4.50 -32.43 0.11
CA GLY A 164 -4.10 -31.95 -1.22
C GLY A 164 -4.43 -30.47 -1.40
N ARG A 165 -5.64 -30.05 -0.99
CA ARG A 165 -6.10 -28.65 -1.05
C ARG A 165 -5.21 -27.73 -0.20
N LEU A 166 -4.93 -28.10 1.03
CA LEU A 166 -4.09 -27.33 1.94
C LEU A 166 -2.66 -27.23 1.45
N ASN A 167 -2.09 -28.30 0.91
CA ASN A 167 -0.76 -28.25 0.30
C ASN A 167 -0.70 -27.26 -0.87
N ALA A 168 -1.67 -27.26 -1.77
CA ALA A 168 -1.74 -26.32 -2.88
C ALA A 168 -1.88 -24.86 -2.39
N GLN A 169 -2.68 -24.63 -1.35
CA GLN A 169 -2.80 -23.29 -0.75
C GLN A 169 -1.49 -22.81 -0.10
N ILE A 170 -0.77 -23.72 0.58
CA ILE A 170 0.54 -23.40 1.17
C ILE A 170 1.57 -23.06 0.09
N GLU A 171 1.61 -23.82 -1.01
CA GLU A 171 2.52 -23.54 -2.12
C GLU A 171 2.18 -22.21 -2.83
N ASN A 172 0.90 -21.91 -3.02
CA ASN A 172 0.46 -20.62 -3.57
C ASN A 172 0.83 -19.46 -2.63
N ALA A 173 0.56 -19.58 -1.32
CA ALA A 173 0.93 -18.58 -0.33
C ALA A 173 2.46 -18.35 -0.29
N ARG A 174 3.26 -19.41 -0.44
CA ARG A 174 4.73 -19.29 -0.55
C ARG A 174 5.17 -18.62 -1.85
N ALA A 175 4.52 -18.91 -2.97
CA ALA A 175 4.84 -18.33 -4.27
C ALA A 175 4.51 -16.83 -4.35
N GLU A 176 3.48 -16.38 -3.61
CA GLU A 176 3.12 -14.96 -3.50
C GLU A 176 4.12 -14.17 -2.64
N LEU A 177 4.85 -14.85 -1.76
CA LEU A 177 5.94 -14.26 -0.98
C LEU A 177 7.21 -14.18 -1.83
N VAL A 178 7.28 -13.24 -2.77
CA VAL A 178 8.57 -12.90 -3.42
C VAL A 178 9.42 -12.19 -2.37
N PRO A 179 10.49 -12.79 -1.84
CA PRO A 179 11.31 -12.14 -0.84
C PRO A 179 11.98 -10.92 -1.48
N ILE A 180 11.58 -9.73 -1.06
CA ILE A 180 12.29 -8.51 -1.44
C ILE A 180 13.66 -8.59 -0.78
N THR A 181 14.71 -8.80 -1.58
CA THR A 181 16.08 -8.78 -1.07
C THR A 181 16.48 -7.35 -0.74
N ARG A 182 17.40 -7.19 0.21
CA ARG A 182 17.95 -5.89 0.58
C ARG A 182 18.45 -5.11 -0.64
N ASP A 183 19.19 -5.76 -1.51
CA ASP A 183 19.78 -5.14 -2.70
C ASP A 183 18.73 -4.69 -3.72
N ASN A 184 17.66 -5.46 -3.90
CA ASN A 184 16.54 -5.07 -4.75
C ASN A 184 15.82 -3.86 -4.18
N PHE A 185 15.65 -3.80 -2.86
CA PHE A 185 15.02 -2.65 -2.19
C PHE A 185 15.89 -1.40 -2.29
N VAL A 186 17.19 -1.50 -2.06
CA VAL A 186 18.16 -0.40 -2.24
C VAL A 186 18.14 0.09 -3.69
N SER A 187 18.16 -0.83 -4.67
CA SER A 187 18.09 -0.48 -6.10
C SER A 187 16.80 0.27 -6.45
N LEU A 188 15.67 -0.14 -5.89
CA LEU A 188 14.39 0.55 -6.05
C LEU A 188 14.46 1.99 -5.51
N LEU A 189 15.03 2.19 -4.32
CA LEU A 189 15.16 3.53 -3.74
C LEU A 189 16.11 4.42 -4.55
N HIS A 190 17.16 3.87 -5.15
CA HIS A 190 18.03 4.60 -6.07
C HIS A 190 17.29 5.04 -7.34
N ILE A 191 16.40 4.21 -7.90
CA ILE A 191 15.55 4.60 -9.03
C ILE A 191 14.69 5.82 -8.67
N TYR A 192 14.12 5.85 -7.46
CA TYR A 192 13.39 7.03 -6.96
C TYR A 192 14.31 8.25 -6.74
N ARG A 193 15.53 8.06 -6.26
CA ARG A 193 16.48 9.15 -6.09
C ARG A 193 16.90 9.79 -7.40
N ASP A 194 17.17 8.97 -8.40
CA ASP A 194 17.80 9.39 -9.65
C ASP A 194 16.79 9.80 -10.75
N GLY A 195 15.48 9.61 -10.48
CA GLY A 195 14.42 9.94 -11.42
C GLY A 195 14.33 11.44 -11.77
N ASP A 196 13.74 11.75 -12.93
CA ASP A 196 13.64 13.12 -13.44
C ASP A 196 12.46 13.87 -12.81
N ILE A 197 12.76 14.97 -12.12
CA ILE A 197 11.76 15.88 -11.51
C ILE A 197 10.93 16.66 -12.53
N ASN A 198 11.23 16.58 -13.82
CA ASN A 198 10.40 17.17 -14.88
C ASN A 198 9.40 16.18 -15.45
N ASP A 199 9.51 14.90 -15.14
CA ASP A 199 8.51 13.89 -15.50
C ASP A 199 7.37 13.87 -14.47
N SER A 200 6.16 14.22 -14.92
CA SER A 200 4.97 14.25 -14.08
C SER A 200 4.57 12.87 -13.55
N LYS A 201 4.82 11.78 -14.28
CA LYS A 201 4.55 10.43 -13.83
C LYS A 201 5.50 10.01 -12.72
N TYR A 202 6.77 10.36 -12.88
CA TYR A 202 7.75 10.14 -11.81
C TYR A 202 7.38 10.94 -10.56
N LEU A 203 7.04 12.24 -10.67
CA LEU A 203 6.60 13.05 -9.54
C LEU A 203 5.38 12.47 -8.84
N ALA A 204 4.38 12.00 -9.59
CA ALA A 204 3.21 11.37 -9.01
C ALA A 204 3.57 10.13 -8.18
N SER A 205 4.40 9.24 -8.73
CA SER A 205 4.88 8.04 -8.04
C SER A 205 5.71 8.37 -6.80
N LEU A 206 6.61 9.38 -6.90
CA LEU A 206 7.42 9.85 -5.79
C LEU A 206 6.56 10.36 -4.63
N PHE A 207 5.57 11.20 -4.93
CA PHE A 207 4.67 11.74 -3.90
C PHE A 207 3.72 10.70 -3.33
N GLU A 208 3.29 9.73 -4.12
CA GLU A 208 2.45 8.65 -3.62
C GLU A 208 3.22 7.77 -2.63
N THR A 209 4.48 7.49 -2.93
CA THR A 209 5.32 6.59 -2.13
C THR A 209 5.84 7.26 -0.85
N PHE A 210 6.34 8.50 -0.94
CA PHE A 210 7.10 9.11 0.16
C PHE A 210 6.36 10.24 0.89
N LEU A 211 5.24 10.74 0.36
CA LEU A 211 4.62 11.94 0.88
C LEU A 211 3.25 11.65 1.50
N VAL A 212 3.15 11.90 2.79
CA VAL A 212 1.86 11.85 3.52
C VAL A 212 1.26 13.25 3.61
N ARG A 213 2.06 14.25 4.01
CA ARG A 213 1.59 15.61 4.25
C ARG A 213 2.72 16.63 4.07
N VAL A 214 2.38 17.79 3.56
CA VAL A 214 3.23 18.99 3.50
C VAL A 214 2.45 20.16 4.07
N ASP A 215 3.02 20.89 5.01
CA ASP A 215 2.52 22.16 5.53
C ASP A 215 3.36 23.30 4.95
N LEU A 216 2.73 24.27 4.28
CA LEU A 216 3.38 25.32 3.49
C LEU A 216 3.17 26.72 4.09
#